data_068f62b545600fb527392f6c0f57fc0f
#
_entry.id   068f62b545600fb527392f6c0f57fc0f
#
_cell.length_a   1.000
_cell.length_b   1.000
_cell.length_c   1.000
_cell.angle_alpha   90.00
_cell.angle_beta   90.00
_cell.angle_gamma   90.00
#
_symmetry.space_group_name_H-M   'P 1'
#
loop_
_entity.id
_entity.type
_entity.pdbx_description
1 polymer ?
#
loop_
_entity_poly.entity_id
_entity_poly.type
_entity_poly.pdbx_seq_one_letter_code
_entity_poly.pdbx_strand_id
1 'polypeptide(L)'
;MYCILVAGMPASGKSRFAKWLSARRALPMMSKDSIKERLFDTVGFANRAEKVKLGQAAELVLLDFARTQLDAGRPFIVENNFESANEPAWHELLTREGCKPITVRFDGDPAAIYARFAARERSPERHRGHVVNTCYPEITPTPCTPPALDAFCAGIEARGFRRFAIGQLIQVDSTILSQIDYEAIDREISVAIG
;
A
#
# COMPACT_ATOMS: atom_id res chain seq x y z
N MET A 1 -21.95 -6.59 -2.28
CA MET A 1 -20.81 -5.85 -2.81
C MET A 1 -19.55 -6.21 -2.02
N TYR A 2 -18.34 -6.13 -2.60
CA TYR A 2 -17.08 -6.44 -1.93
C TYR A 2 -16.01 -5.39 -2.26
N CYS A 3 -14.98 -5.30 -1.42
CA CYS A 3 -13.77 -4.55 -1.71
C CYS A 3 -12.52 -5.36 -1.32
N ILE A 4 -11.42 -5.12 -2.02
CA ILE A 4 -10.16 -5.82 -1.80
C ILE A 4 -9.10 -4.83 -1.34
N LEU A 5 -8.55 -5.06 -0.14
CA LEU A 5 -7.50 -4.28 0.47
C LEU A 5 -6.18 -5.02 0.31
N VAL A 6 -5.31 -4.53 -0.58
CA VAL A 6 -3.97 -5.11 -0.77
C VAL A 6 -3.01 -4.43 0.19
N ALA A 7 -2.69 -5.11 1.27
CA ALA A 7 -1.98 -4.60 2.45
C ALA A 7 -0.60 -5.24 2.65
N GLY A 8 0.20 -4.69 3.57
CA GLY A 8 1.44 -5.31 4.05
C GLY A 8 2.71 -4.47 3.85
N MET A 9 3.86 -5.10 3.99
CA MET A 9 5.17 -4.46 4.07
C MET A 9 5.58 -3.71 2.77
N PRO A 10 6.37 -2.63 2.85
CA PRO A 10 7.00 -2.03 1.66
C PRO A 10 7.87 -3.06 0.93
N ALA A 11 7.92 -2.99 -0.40
CA ALA A 11 8.69 -3.91 -1.26
C ALA A 11 8.29 -5.41 -1.19
N SER A 12 7.08 -5.72 -0.68
CA SER A 12 6.54 -7.09 -0.62
C SER A 12 5.85 -7.56 -1.91
N GLY A 13 5.79 -6.73 -2.97
CA GLY A 13 5.14 -7.11 -4.24
C GLY A 13 3.67 -6.71 -4.38
N LYS A 14 3.07 -6.09 -3.37
CA LYS A 14 1.66 -5.64 -3.35
C LYS A 14 1.19 -4.94 -4.61
N SER A 15 1.92 -3.89 -5.02
CA SER A 15 1.51 -3.04 -6.14
C SER A 15 1.48 -3.80 -7.47
N ARG A 16 2.38 -4.78 -7.65
CA ARG A 16 2.38 -5.65 -8.82
C ARG A 16 1.15 -6.56 -8.82
N PHE A 17 0.86 -7.18 -7.69
CA PHE A 17 -0.34 -8.02 -7.52
C PHE A 17 -1.62 -7.19 -7.70
N ALA A 18 -1.74 -6.04 -7.07
CA ALA A 18 -2.94 -5.19 -7.15
C ALA A 18 -3.24 -4.76 -8.60
N LYS A 19 -2.21 -4.40 -9.38
CA LYS A 19 -2.33 -4.07 -10.81
C LYS A 19 -2.78 -5.29 -11.63
N TRP A 20 -2.17 -6.44 -11.40
CA TRP A 20 -2.56 -7.69 -12.06
C TRP A 20 -4.02 -8.06 -11.75
N LEU A 21 -4.41 -7.99 -10.47
CA LEU A 21 -5.77 -8.31 -10.03
C LEU A 21 -6.81 -7.33 -10.60
N SER A 22 -6.49 -6.03 -10.63
CA SER A 22 -7.34 -4.99 -11.24
C SER A 22 -7.60 -5.29 -12.71
N ALA A 23 -6.56 -5.61 -13.48
CA ALA A 23 -6.70 -5.99 -14.89
C ALA A 23 -7.48 -7.29 -15.05
N ARG A 24 -7.19 -8.31 -14.23
CA ARG A 24 -7.81 -9.63 -14.26
C ARG A 24 -9.32 -9.59 -13.99
N ARG A 25 -9.73 -8.77 -13.02
CA ARG A 25 -11.14 -8.65 -12.59
C ARG A 25 -11.88 -7.44 -13.17
N ALA A 26 -11.21 -6.62 -13.99
CA ALA A 26 -11.73 -5.35 -14.51
C ALA A 26 -12.27 -4.44 -13.39
N LEU A 27 -11.57 -4.37 -12.24
CA LEU A 27 -11.97 -3.56 -11.11
C LEU A 27 -11.18 -2.24 -11.04
N PRO A 28 -11.85 -1.12 -10.69
CA PRO A 28 -11.15 0.12 -10.39
C PRO A 28 -10.19 -0.08 -9.22
N MET A 29 -8.98 0.46 -9.35
CA MET A 29 -7.93 0.34 -8.34
C MET A 29 -7.32 1.71 -8.05
N MET A 30 -7.08 1.99 -6.77
CA MET A 30 -6.33 3.17 -6.33
C MET A 30 -5.20 2.75 -5.37
N SER A 31 -4.02 3.35 -5.56
CA SER A 31 -2.85 3.15 -4.72
C SER A 31 -2.48 4.46 -4.01
N LYS A 32 -2.19 4.39 -2.70
CA LYS A 32 -1.73 5.56 -1.94
C LYS A 32 -0.43 6.14 -2.50
N ASP A 33 0.51 5.28 -2.89
CA ASP A 33 1.79 5.74 -3.43
C ASP A 33 1.60 6.49 -4.77
N SER A 34 0.66 6.07 -5.63
CA SER A 34 0.35 6.79 -6.87
C SER A 34 -0.21 8.19 -6.60
N ILE A 35 -1.08 8.35 -5.59
CA ILE A 35 -1.59 9.66 -5.18
C ILE A 35 -0.44 10.52 -4.64
N LYS A 36 0.40 9.96 -3.76
CA LYS A 36 1.56 10.68 -3.20
C LYS A 36 2.51 11.18 -4.27
N GLU A 37 2.82 10.34 -5.26
CA GLU A 37 3.70 10.72 -6.38
C GLU A 37 3.14 11.91 -7.14
N ARG A 38 1.82 11.93 -7.45
CA ARG A 38 1.17 13.08 -8.06
C ARG A 38 1.24 14.34 -7.20
N LEU A 39 1.02 14.20 -5.88
CA LEU A 39 1.15 15.33 -4.95
C LEU A 39 2.59 15.83 -4.84
N PHE A 40 3.58 14.93 -4.85
CA PHE A 40 4.98 15.33 -4.87
C PHE A 40 5.33 16.12 -6.13
N ASP A 41 4.90 15.65 -7.31
CA ASP A 41 5.20 16.31 -8.58
C ASP A 41 4.49 17.66 -8.76
N THR A 42 3.30 17.82 -8.19
CA THR A 42 2.47 19.00 -8.42
C THR A 42 2.58 20.05 -7.32
N VAL A 43 2.77 19.63 -6.08
CA VAL A 43 2.85 20.49 -4.89
C VAL A 43 4.28 20.62 -4.38
N GLY A 44 5.01 19.50 -4.36
CA GLY A 44 6.33 19.43 -3.74
C GLY A 44 6.28 19.51 -2.21
N PHE A 45 7.44 19.56 -1.56
CA PHE A 45 7.57 19.82 -0.12
C PHE A 45 8.95 20.38 0.20
N ALA A 46 9.03 21.26 1.21
CA ALA A 46 10.27 21.89 1.66
C ALA A 46 10.90 21.23 2.90
N ASN A 47 10.19 20.30 3.54
CA ASN A 47 10.65 19.62 4.76
C ASN A 47 9.84 18.35 5.05
N ARG A 48 10.29 17.57 6.05
CA ARG A 48 9.64 16.32 6.45
C ARG A 48 8.20 16.50 6.90
N ALA A 49 7.86 17.60 7.58
CA ALA A 49 6.50 17.83 8.08
C ALA A 49 5.52 18.02 6.92
N GLU A 50 5.91 18.77 5.89
CA GLU A 50 5.11 18.94 4.68
C GLU A 50 4.94 17.63 3.91
N LYS A 51 6.02 16.84 3.77
CA LYS A 51 5.94 15.49 3.18
C LYS A 51 4.93 14.61 3.92
N VAL A 52 4.86 14.68 5.25
CA VAL A 52 3.88 13.94 6.06
C VAL A 52 2.46 14.42 5.77
N LYS A 53 2.24 15.74 5.67
CA LYS A 53 0.92 16.31 5.31
C LYS A 53 0.45 15.81 3.94
N LEU A 54 1.33 15.74 2.94
CA LEU A 54 0.99 15.17 1.62
C LEU A 54 0.63 13.68 1.73
N GLY A 55 1.31 12.93 2.61
CA GLY A 55 0.97 11.55 2.91
C GLY A 55 -0.40 11.39 3.58
N GLN A 56 -0.79 12.33 4.44
CA GLN A 56 -2.13 12.40 5.05
C GLN A 56 -3.20 12.77 4.01
N ALA A 57 -2.92 13.76 3.17
CA ALA A 57 -3.81 14.12 2.06
C ALA A 57 -4.05 12.94 1.11
N ALA A 58 -3.01 12.19 0.77
CA ALA A 58 -3.13 10.98 -0.05
C ALA A 58 -4.01 9.91 0.62
N GLU A 59 -3.96 9.77 1.94
CA GLU A 59 -4.85 8.85 2.68
C GLU A 59 -6.32 9.28 2.59
N LEU A 60 -6.61 10.56 2.76
CA LEU A 60 -7.98 11.09 2.64
C LEU A 60 -8.54 10.89 1.22
N VAL A 61 -7.75 11.17 0.19
CA VAL A 61 -8.15 10.93 -1.21
C VAL A 61 -8.43 9.44 -1.46
N LEU A 62 -7.64 8.55 -0.85
CA LEU A 62 -7.84 7.12 -0.95
C LEU A 62 -9.15 6.67 -0.27
N LEU A 63 -9.48 7.24 0.90
CA LEU A 63 -10.76 7.02 1.59
C LEU A 63 -11.94 7.56 0.79
N ASP A 64 -11.81 8.73 0.16
CA ASP A 64 -12.86 9.31 -0.69
C ASP A 64 -13.10 8.48 -1.95
N PHE A 65 -12.05 7.94 -2.57
CA PHE A 65 -12.19 6.98 -3.65
C PHE A 65 -13.00 5.76 -3.19
N ALA A 66 -12.64 5.16 -2.05
CA ALA A 66 -13.34 3.99 -1.51
C ALA A 66 -14.83 4.32 -1.23
N ARG A 67 -15.10 5.47 -0.59
CA ARG A 67 -16.48 5.95 -0.33
C ARG A 67 -17.28 6.07 -1.62
N THR A 68 -16.72 6.70 -2.65
CA THR A 68 -17.38 6.86 -3.94
C THR A 68 -17.74 5.52 -4.59
N GLN A 69 -16.85 4.51 -4.48
CA GLN A 69 -17.16 3.17 -5.00
C GLN A 69 -18.25 2.47 -4.18
N LEU A 70 -18.20 2.61 -2.84
CA LEU A 70 -19.23 2.08 -1.95
C LEU A 70 -20.60 2.66 -2.25
N ASP A 71 -20.69 3.99 -2.39
CA ASP A 71 -21.94 4.70 -2.67
C ASP A 71 -22.51 4.33 -4.06
N ALA A 72 -21.62 4.01 -5.02
CA ALA A 72 -21.99 3.53 -6.35
C ALA A 72 -22.33 2.01 -6.39
N GLY A 73 -22.16 1.27 -5.30
CA GLY A 73 -22.35 -0.18 -5.25
C GLY A 73 -21.36 -0.97 -6.09
N ARG A 74 -20.16 -0.42 -6.37
CA ARG A 74 -19.15 -1.01 -7.26
C ARG A 74 -18.01 -1.65 -6.49
N PRO A 75 -17.66 -2.91 -6.77
CA PRO A 75 -16.45 -3.51 -6.22
C PRO A 75 -15.20 -2.75 -6.64
N PHE A 76 -14.18 -2.73 -5.78
CA PHE A 76 -12.94 -1.99 -6.02
C PHE A 76 -11.74 -2.58 -5.29
N ILE A 77 -10.56 -2.12 -5.65
CA ILE A 77 -9.28 -2.49 -5.03
C ILE A 77 -8.61 -1.23 -4.49
N VAL A 78 -8.09 -1.32 -3.26
CA VAL A 78 -7.23 -0.29 -2.66
C VAL A 78 -5.89 -0.91 -2.29
N GLU A 79 -4.79 -0.27 -2.69
CA GLU A 79 -3.44 -0.70 -2.34
C GLU A 79 -2.77 0.33 -1.44
N ASN A 80 -2.31 -0.12 -0.27
CA ASN A 80 -1.59 0.69 0.71
C ASN A 80 -0.80 -0.23 1.66
N ASN A 81 0.13 0.33 2.45
CA ASN A 81 0.71 -0.41 3.57
C ASN A 81 -0.31 -0.59 4.72
N PHE A 82 -1.24 0.34 4.87
CA PHE A 82 -2.24 0.43 5.94
C PHE A 82 -1.61 0.49 7.33
N GLU A 83 -1.38 1.71 7.80
CA GLU A 83 -0.88 1.97 9.14
C GLU A 83 -1.98 1.77 10.18
N SER A 84 -1.66 1.20 11.34
CA SER A 84 -2.62 1.00 12.44
C SER A 84 -3.33 2.30 12.87
N ALA A 85 -2.66 3.45 12.75
CA ALA A 85 -3.28 4.74 13.06
C ALA A 85 -4.49 5.09 12.15
N ASN A 86 -4.53 4.54 10.93
CA ASN A 86 -5.61 4.79 9.98
C ASN A 86 -6.66 3.66 9.98
N GLU A 87 -6.41 2.57 10.67
CA GLU A 87 -7.30 1.39 10.72
C GLU A 87 -8.74 1.73 11.17
N PRO A 88 -8.96 2.58 12.21
CA PRO A 88 -10.33 2.93 12.63
C PRO A 88 -11.15 3.58 11.51
N ALA A 89 -10.57 4.50 10.74
CA ALA A 89 -11.28 5.17 9.65
C ALA A 89 -11.63 4.20 8.50
N TRP A 90 -10.72 3.28 8.17
CA TRP A 90 -10.98 2.22 7.20
C TRP A 90 -12.02 1.23 7.71
N HIS A 91 -11.95 0.84 8.99
CA HIS A 91 -12.93 -0.06 9.60
C HIS A 91 -14.34 0.55 9.55
N GLU A 92 -14.50 1.80 10.01
CA GLU A 92 -15.77 2.51 9.97
C GLU A 92 -16.34 2.59 8.55
N LEU A 93 -15.51 2.96 7.56
CA LEU A 93 -15.96 3.09 6.18
C LEU A 93 -16.39 1.75 5.58
N LEU A 94 -15.65 0.67 5.84
CA LEU A 94 -15.81 -0.62 5.16
C LEU A 94 -16.79 -1.57 5.86
N THR A 95 -17.17 -1.30 7.11
CA THR A 95 -18.20 -2.07 7.82
C THR A 95 -19.61 -1.65 7.50
N ARG A 96 -19.79 -0.83 6.46
CA ARG A 96 -21.12 -0.48 5.96
C ARG A 96 -21.89 -1.74 5.54
N GLU A 97 -23.21 -1.67 5.72
CA GLU A 97 -24.11 -2.74 5.35
C GLU A 97 -23.94 -3.14 3.86
N GLY A 98 -23.87 -4.44 3.62
CA GLY A 98 -23.72 -5.00 2.26
C GLY A 98 -22.30 -4.98 1.68
N CYS A 99 -21.30 -4.42 2.34
CA CYS A 99 -19.90 -4.56 1.92
C CYS A 99 -19.23 -5.77 2.58
N LYS A 100 -18.49 -6.57 1.78
CA LYS A 100 -17.63 -7.66 2.25
C LYS A 100 -16.17 -7.26 2.02
N PRO A 101 -15.46 -6.73 3.03
CA PRO A 101 -14.03 -6.43 2.89
C PRO A 101 -13.21 -7.73 2.87
N ILE A 102 -12.20 -7.75 1.98
CA ILE A 102 -11.23 -8.84 1.88
C ILE A 102 -9.84 -8.21 1.94
N THR A 103 -9.06 -8.57 2.95
CA THR A 103 -7.67 -8.11 3.08
C THR A 103 -6.74 -9.16 2.51
N VAL A 104 -5.98 -8.81 1.47
CA VAL A 104 -4.85 -9.61 0.95
C VAL A 104 -3.57 -9.00 1.49
N ARG A 105 -3.00 -9.63 2.54
CA ARG A 105 -1.84 -9.09 3.25
C ARG A 105 -0.55 -9.79 2.84
N PHE A 106 0.36 -9.01 2.26
CA PHE A 106 1.70 -9.45 1.87
C PHE A 106 2.66 -9.27 3.03
N ASP A 107 3.18 -10.37 3.53
CA ASP A 107 4.18 -10.46 4.60
C ASP A 107 5.28 -11.44 4.19
N GLY A 108 6.26 -11.70 5.05
CA GLY A 108 7.32 -12.66 4.80
C GLY A 108 8.56 -12.38 5.65
N ASP A 109 9.67 -13.00 5.29
CA ASP A 109 10.94 -12.80 5.99
C ASP A 109 11.39 -11.33 5.91
N PRO A 110 11.60 -10.64 7.04
CA PRO A 110 11.95 -9.24 7.06
C PRO A 110 13.29 -8.93 6.37
N ALA A 111 14.27 -9.83 6.43
CA ALA A 111 15.58 -9.62 5.81
C ALA A 111 15.48 -9.70 4.28
N ALA A 112 14.71 -10.68 3.76
CA ALA A 112 14.46 -10.80 2.33
C ALA A 112 13.70 -9.58 1.78
N ILE A 113 12.68 -9.12 2.50
CA ILE A 113 11.90 -7.93 2.11
C ILE A 113 12.77 -6.67 2.20
N TYR A 114 13.57 -6.53 3.26
CA TYR A 114 14.50 -5.40 3.41
C TYR A 114 15.53 -5.34 2.28
N ALA A 115 16.09 -6.45 1.86
CA ALA A 115 17.05 -6.48 0.75
C ALA A 115 16.41 -5.87 -0.53
N ARG A 116 15.17 -6.23 -0.85
CA ARG A 116 14.40 -5.65 -1.97
C ARG A 116 14.07 -4.18 -1.74
N PHE A 117 13.67 -3.81 -0.52
CA PHE A 117 13.41 -2.42 -0.16
C PHE A 117 14.65 -1.56 -0.37
N ALA A 118 15.80 -1.97 0.17
CA ALA A 118 17.05 -1.23 0.06
C ALA A 118 17.54 -1.10 -1.41
N ALA A 119 17.38 -2.16 -2.20
CA ALA A 119 17.68 -2.13 -3.64
C ALA A 119 16.77 -1.15 -4.38
N ARG A 120 15.45 -1.20 -4.11
CA ARG A 120 14.46 -0.30 -4.72
C ARG A 120 14.73 1.17 -4.37
N GLU A 121 15.03 1.48 -3.10
CA GLU A 121 15.28 2.87 -2.68
C GLU A 121 16.53 3.49 -3.36
N ARG A 122 17.46 2.64 -3.80
CA ARG A 122 18.65 3.07 -4.57
C ARG A 122 18.41 3.09 -6.09
N SER A 123 17.31 2.53 -6.57
CA SER A 123 16.99 2.47 -7.99
C SER A 123 16.69 3.85 -8.55
N PRO A 124 17.21 4.20 -9.75
CA PRO A 124 16.85 5.45 -10.43
C PRO A 124 15.37 5.51 -10.84
N GLU A 125 14.69 4.36 -10.89
CA GLU A 125 13.26 4.26 -11.19
C GLU A 125 12.37 4.62 -9.98
N ARG A 126 12.97 4.65 -8.77
CA ARG A 126 12.21 5.00 -7.57
C ARG A 126 11.92 6.49 -7.54
N HIS A 127 10.64 6.85 -7.48
CA HIS A 127 10.22 8.25 -7.39
C HIS A 127 10.91 8.96 -6.22
N ARG A 128 11.64 10.04 -6.53
CA ARG A 128 12.51 10.75 -5.57
C ARG A 128 11.76 11.30 -4.36
N GLY A 129 10.53 11.73 -4.53
CA GLY A 129 9.67 12.19 -3.43
C GLY A 129 9.46 11.13 -2.33
N HIS A 130 9.58 9.83 -2.61
CA HIS A 130 9.56 8.80 -1.56
C HIS A 130 10.85 8.75 -0.76
N VAL A 131 11.97 8.93 -1.45
CA VAL A 131 13.33 8.71 -0.93
C VAL A 131 13.79 9.88 -0.05
N VAL A 132 13.61 11.11 -0.53
CA VAL A 132 14.09 12.32 0.17
C VAL A 132 13.15 12.75 1.28
N ASN A 133 13.72 13.37 2.32
CA ASN A 133 12.96 13.89 3.46
C ASN A 133 13.19 15.39 3.72
N THR A 134 14.07 16.00 2.95
CA THR A 134 14.46 17.43 3.09
C THR A 134 13.57 18.33 2.24
N CYS A 135 13.63 18.16 0.91
CA CYS A 135 12.78 18.90 -0.02
C CYS A 135 12.56 18.08 -1.31
N TYR A 136 11.48 18.37 -2.01
CA TYR A 136 11.21 17.85 -3.35
C TYR A 136 10.40 18.89 -4.16
N PRO A 137 10.75 19.23 -5.41
CA PRO A 137 11.93 18.69 -6.11
C PRO A 137 13.26 19.07 -5.46
N GLU A 138 14.26 18.18 -5.59
CA GLU A 138 15.60 18.43 -5.06
C GLU A 138 16.35 19.43 -5.96
N ILE A 139 17.07 20.38 -5.36
CA ILE A 139 17.99 21.28 -6.10
C ILE A 139 19.19 20.47 -6.60
N THR A 140 19.74 19.63 -5.73
CA THR A 140 20.83 18.70 -6.05
C THR A 140 20.47 17.32 -5.54
N PRO A 141 20.26 16.34 -6.43
CA PRO A 141 19.92 14.98 -6.01
C PRO A 141 21.01 14.38 -5.12
N THR A 142 20.62 13.87 -3.96
CA THR A 142 21.54 13.19 -3.03
C THR A 142 21.38 11.68 -3.12
N PRO A 143 22.47 10.89 -2.94
CA PRO A 143 22.38 9.44 -2.86
C PRO A 143 21.42 9.00 -1.75
N CYS A 144 20.61 7.99 -2.04
CA CYS A 144 19.74 7.41 -1.03
C CYS A 144 20.53 6.46 -0.13
N THR A 145 20.42 6.66 1.18
CA THR A 145 20.90 5.71 2.18
C THR A 145 19.67 5.11 2.87
N PRO A 146 19.26 3.87 2.52
CA PRO A 146 18.18 3.19 3.22
C PRO A 146 18.50 3.05 4.71
N PRO A 147 17.49 3.03 5.60
CA PRO A 147 17.72 2.76 7.02
C PRO A 147 18.36 1.38 7.22
N ALA A 148 19.04 1.16 8.33
CA ALA A 148 19.51 -0.19 8.70
C ALA A 148 18.32 -1.17 8.86
N LEU A 149 18.59 -2.48 8.75
CA LEU A 149 17.57 -3.52 8.86
C LEU A 149 16.73 -3.39 10.16
N ASP A 150 17.39 -3.20 11.30
CA ASP A 150 16.71 -3.08 12.60
C ASP A 150 15.77 -1.87 12.63
N ALA A 151 16.21 -0.73 12.12
CA ALA A 151 15.40 0.47 12.02
C ALA A 151 14.21 0.29 11.05
N PHE A 152 14.41 -0.45 9.95
CA PHE A 152 13.35 -0.81 9.02
C PHE A 152 12.31 -1.70 9.71
N CYS A 153 12.73 -2.76 10.41
CA CYS A 153 11.85 -3.68 11.15
C CYS A 153 11.09 -2.94 12.26
N ALA A 154 11.78 -2.14 13.08
CA ALA A 154 11.16 -1.32 14.12
C ALA A 154 10.11 -0.36 13.55
N GLY A 155 10.40 0.26 12.41
CA GLY A 155 9.45 1.15 11.72
C GLY A 155 8.20 0.43 11.18
N ILE A 156 8.32 -0.83 10.76
CA ILE A 156 7.21 -1.68 10.33
C ILE A 156 6.32 -2.06 11.51
N GLU A 157 6.93 -2.51 12.60
CA GLU A 157 6.20 -2.90 13.81
C GLU A 157 5.47 -1.70 14.45
N ALA A 158 6.14 -0.56 14.57
CA ALA A 158 5.55 0.66 15.13
C ALA A 158 4.33 1.15 14.32
N ARG A 159 4.34 0.95 12.99
CA ARG A 159 3.22 1.33 12.11
C ARG A 159 2.18 0.24 11.91
N GLY A 160 2.44 -0.97 12.37
CA GLY A 160 1.51 -2.09 12.38
C GLY A 160 1.18 -2.69 11.02
N PHE A 161 2.04 -2.53 10.00
CA PHE A 161 1.78 -3.03 8.64
C PHE A 161 1.52 -4.54 8.55
N ARG A 162 2.03 -5.31 9.51
CA ARG A 162 1.87 -6.76 9.58
C ARG A 162 0.61 -7.21 10.33
N ARG A 163 -0.15 -6.28 10.91
CA ARG A 163 -1.33 -6.58 11.72
C ARG A 163 -2.65 -6.19 11.07
N PHE A 164 -2.62 -5.24 10.13
CA PHE A 164 -3.83 -4.73 9.48
C PHE A 164 -4.64 -5.86 8.84
N ALA A 165 -5.90 -5.96 9.21
CA ALA A 165 -6.88 -6.85 8.59
C ALA A 165 -8.31 -6.34 8.84
N ILE A 166 -9.09 -6.14 7.78
CA ILE A 166 -10.51 -5.85 7.84
C ILE A 166 -11.24 -6.88 6.98
N GLY A 167 -12.27 -7.52 7.53
CA GLY A 167 -12.99 -8.60 6.88
C GLY A 167 -12.18 -9.90 6.78
N GLN A 168 -12.37 -10.65 5.71
CA GLN A 168 -11.65 -11.90 5.51
C GLN A 168 -10.18 -11.65 5.17
N LEU A 169 -9.27 -12.31 5.88
CA LEU A 169 -7.82 -12.21 5.64
C LEU A 169 -7.33 -13.34 4.76
N ILE A 170 -6.64 -12.98 3.68
CA ILE A 170 -5.80 -13.87 2.84
C ILE A 170 -4.35 -13.44 3.08
N GLN A 171 -3.55 -14.32 3.67
CA GLN A 171 -2.15 -14.03 3.97
C GLN A 171 -1.24 -14.58 2.90
N VAL A 172 -0.38 -13.73 2.34
CA VAL A 172 0.55 -14.07 1.25
C VAL A 172 1.98 -14.01 1.77
N ASP A 173 2.69 -15.14 1.70
CA ASP A 173 4.13 -15.15 1.92
C ASP A 173 4.84 -14.57 0.69
N SER A 174 5.47 -13.43 0.89
CA SER A 174 6.24 -12.70 -0.11
C SER A 174 7.76 -12.77 0.11
N THR A 175 8.23 -13.73 0.88
CA THR A 175 9.66 -13.99 1.09
C THR A 175 10.36 -14.17 -0.24
N ILE A 176 9.79 -14.97 -1.14
CA ILE A 176 10.31 -15.22 -2.50
C ILE A 176 9.24 -14.80 -3.52
N LEU A 177 9.42 -13.66 -4.18
CA LEU A 177 8.40 -13.09 -5.09
C LEU A 177 8.02 -14.00 -6.26
N SER A 178 8.96 -14.82 -6.77
CA SER A 178 8.70 -15.74 -7.88
C SER A 178 7.84 -16.95 -7.49
N GLN A 179 7.64 -17.20 -6.21
CA GLN A 179 6.80 -18.30 -5.69
C GLN A 179 5.36 -17.87 -5.40
N ILE A 180 5.04 -16.57 -5.54
CA ILE A 180 3.69 -16.10 -5.28
C ILE A 180 2.78 -16.51 -6.44
N ASP A 181 1.83 -17.39 -6.16
CA ASP A 181 0.79 -17.83 -7.12
C ASP A 181 -0.40 -16.86 -7.08
N TYR A 182 -0.40 -15.88 -8.00
CA TYR A 182 -1.48 -14.91 -8.12
C TYR A 182 -2.84 -15.52 -8.45
N GLU A 183 -2.85 -16.61 -9.22
CA GLU A 183 -4.09 -17.31 -9.58
C GLU A 183 -4.68 -18.08 -8.37
N ALA A 184 -3.82 -18.63 -7.49
CA ALA A 184 -4.28 -19.22 -6.23
C ALA A 184 -4.93 -18.17 -5.33
N ILE A 185 -4.28 -17.00 -5.16
CA ILE A 185 -4.83 -15.90 -4.38
C ILE A 185 -6.17 -15.44 -4.98
N ASP A 186 -6.29 -15.33 -6.30
CA ASP A 186 -7.53 -14.94 -6.98
C ASP A 186 -8.66 -15.95 -6.76
N ARG A 187 -8.35 -17.25 -6.70
CA ARG A 187 -9.33 -18.29 -6.33
C ARG A 187 -9.80 -18.14 -4.87
N GLU A 188 -8.89 -17.86 -3.93
CA GLU A 188 -9.25 -17.61 -2.53
C GLU A 188 -10.14 -16.38 -2.39
N ILE A 189 -9.83 -15.30 -3.13
CA ILE A 189 -10.70 -14.11 -3.19
C ILE A 189 -12.09 -14.49 -3.73
N SER A 190 -12.18 -15.32 -4.75
CA SER A 190 -13.47 -15.77 -5.31
C SER A 190 -14.30 -16.54 -4.30
N VAL A 191 -13.68 -17.41 -3.51
CA VAL A 191 -14.34 -18.12 -2.39
C VAL A 191 -14.80 -17.13 -1.31
N ALA A 192 -13.99 -16.11 -1.00
CA ALA A 192 -14.34 -15.09 -0.02
C ALA A 192 -15.53 -14.21 -0.45
N ILE A 193 -15.71 -14.00 -1.73
CA ILE A 193 -16.86 -13.24 -2.28
C ILE A 193 -18.17 -14.04 -2.15
N GLY A 194 -18.14 -15.33 -2.34
CA GLY A 194 -19.27 -16.27 -2.28
C GLY A 194 -19.94 -16.43 -3.60
#